data_dc5e9e52292736828171b9ae2f9e3f64
#
_entry.id   dc5e9e52292736828171b9ae2f9e3f64
#
_cell.length_a   1.000
_cell.length_b   1.000
_cell.length_c   1.000
_cell.angle_alpha   90.00
_cell.angle_beta   90.00
_cell.angle_gamma   90.00
#
_symmetry.space_group_name_H-M   'P 1'
#
loop_
_entity.id
_entity.type
_entity.pdbx_description
1 polymer ?
#
loop_
_entity_poly.entity_id
_entity_poly.type
_entity_poly.pdbx_seq_one_letter_code
_entity_poly.pdbx_strand_id
1 'polypeptide(L)'
;MTVVVLDHHEPGFRGEGEERRDILPAADAIIDPKQRACPYPFKQMCAGGLSYYFAHHLLQIFEITDEGLERQLLTFAGIATVCDIVDLLGENRALVQMGLAEIGKTENIGLRVLIEEAGLSDKAISEYHIGFIIGPCINATGRLESGRLAVELFCTQNEKEAREKARHLVMLNAERKQLTEEAAERADIALQEGDALQDRVLVLYDAEIHESIAGIVAGRIKDKYYRPTILITGSEDGAKGSGRSIEGYHLFEALFADRDLFTRFGGHAMAAGLSLPVENIPVLRRRLNEGCTLTEEQMIPILRLEDALSFAEID
;
A
#
# COMPACT_ATOMS: atom_id res chain seq x y z
N MET A 1 -6.09 -8.90 -29.69
CA MET A 1 -6.64 -8.95 -28.31
C MET A 1 -6.96 -7.53 -27.93
N THR A 2 -8.17 -7.24 -27.49
CA THR A 2 -8.54 -5.91 -26.96
C THR A 2 -8.11 -5.83 -25.52
N VAL A 3 -7.43 -4.74 -25.12
CA VAL A 3 -6.91 -4.52 -23.76
C VAL A 3 -7.50 -3.24 -23.20
N VAL A 4 -8.15 -3.34 -22.05
CA VAL A 4 -8.63 -2.22 -21.26
C VAL A 4 -7.85 -2.18 -19.95
N VAL A 5 -7.28 -1.04 -19.61
CA VAL A 5 -6.54 -0.82 -18.37
C VAL A 5 -7.39 0.01 -17.40
N LEU A 6 -7.52 -0.46 -16.18
CA LEU A 6 -8.11 0.26 -15.06
C LEU A 6 -6.99 0.54 -14.08
N ASP A 7 -6.64 1.81 -13.87
CA ASP A 7 -5.53 2.20 -12.98
C ASP A 7 -5.88 3.48 -12.21
N HIS A 8 -5.15 3.74 -11.14
CA HIS A 8 -5.30 4.90 -10.27
C HIS A 8 -3.96 5.52 -9.86
N HIS A 9 -2.86 5.01 -10.38
CA HIS A 9 -1.54 5.57 -10.12
C HIS A 9 -1.32 6.86 -10.90
N GLU A 10 -0.44 7.72 -10.40
CA GLU A 10 -0.01 8.89 -11.16
C GLU A 10 0.67 8.44 -12.47
N PRO A 11 0.16 8.84 -13.64
CA PRO A 11 0.82 8.51 -14.90
C PRO A 11 2.23 9.06 -14.94
N GLY A 12 3.18 8.29 -15.46
CA GLY A 12 4.47 8.82 -15.85
C GLY A 12 4.28 9.99 -16.85
N PHE A 13 5.24 10.89 -16.96
CA PHE A 13 5.10 12.03 -17.86
C PHE A 13 6.42 12.39 -18.57
N ARG A 14 6.28 13.14 -19.68
CA ARG A 14 7.38 13.80 -20.40
C ARG A 14 7.04 15.27 -20.57
N GLY A 15 8.07 16.13 -20.67
CA GLY A 15 7.92 17.58 -20.77
C GLY A 15 7.68 18.26 -19.43
N GLU A 16 7.64 19.59 -19.43
CA GLU A 16 7.43 20.43 -18.26
C GLU A 16 6.28 21.41 -18.50
N GLY A 17 5.65 21.89 -17.44
CA GLY A 17 4.60 22.90 -17.51
C GLY A 17 3.43 22.51 -18.43
N GLU A 18 3.13 23.33 -19.41
CA GLU A 18 2.03 23.11 -20.36
C GLU A 18 2.34 22.01 -21.39
N GLU A 19 3.62 21.72 -21.65
CA GLU A 19 4.06 20.66 -22.57
C GLU A 19 4.09 19.26 -21.93
N ARG A 20 3.82 19.16 -20.64
CA ARG A 20 3.72 17.89 -19.93
C ARG A 20 2.67 16.99 -20.56
N ARG A 21 3.07 15.78 -20.96
CA ARG A 21 2.21 14.73 -21.52
C ARG A 21 2.37 13.45 -20.72
N ASP A 22 1.24 12.82 -20.43
CA ASP A 22 1.22 11.54 -19.75
C ASP A 22 1.84 10.44 -20.62
N ILE A 23 2.59 9.55 -20.01
CA ILE A 23 3.11 8.31 -20.62
C ILE A 23 2.17 7.21 -20.21
N LEU A 24 1.35 6.75 -21.15
CA LEU A 24 0.36 5.72 -20.92
C LEU A 24 0.81 4.38 -21.55
N PRO A 25 0.41 3.24 -20.99
CA PRO A 25 0.67 1.94 -21.59
C PRO A 25 -0.08 1.80 -22.93
N ALA A 26 0.42 0.91 -23.81
CA ALA A 26 -0.26 0.58 -25.05
C ALA A 26 -1.50 -0.29 -24.76
N ALA A 27 -2.68 0.32 -24.82
CA ALA A 27 -3.96 -0.32 -24.61
C ALA A 27 -5.04 0.30 -25.51
N ASP A 28 -6.14 -0.43 -25.75
CA ASP A 28 -7.27 0.06 -26.56
C ASP A 28 -8.09 1.12 -25.78
N ALA A 29 -8.15 0.99 -24.44
CA ALA A 29 -8.73 1.99 -23.55
C ALA A 29 -8.01 2.00 -22.20
N ILE A 30 -7.92 3.18 -21.60
CA ILE A 30 -7.32 3.37 -20.28
C ILE A 30 -8.26 4.23 -19.45
N ILE A 31 -8.72 3.68 -18.33
CA ILE A 31 -9.56 4.36 -17.35
C ILE A 31 -8.67 4.63 -16.13
N ASP A 32 -8.26 5.86 -16.00
CA ASP A 32 -7.48 6.37 -14.89
C ASP A 32 -7.86 7.83 -14.65
N PRO A 33 -8.49 8.14 -13.50
CA PRO A 33 -8.91 9.50 -13.17
C PRO A 33 -7.76 10.49 -13.08
N LYS A 34 -6.54 10.04 -12.81
CA LYS A 34 -5.36 10.89 -12.64
C LYS A 34 -4.69 11.32 -13.95
N GLN A 35 -5.13 10.77 -15.10
CA GLN A 35 -4.71 11.31 -16.38
C GLN A 35 -5.05 12.81 -16.45
N ARG A 36 -4.11 13.63 -16.93
CA ARG A 36 -4.28 15.09 -17.06
C ARG A 36 -5.53 15.49 -17.86
N ALA A 37 -5.82 14.74 -18.91
CA ALA A 37 -6.97 14.99 -19.78
C ALA A 37 -8.30 14.41 -19.25
N CYS A 38 -8.30 13.65 -18.18
CA CYS A 38 -9.51 13.03 -17.65
C CYS A 38 -10.41 14.08 -16.99
N PRO A 39 -11.68 14.23 -17.43
CA PRO A 39 -12.60 15.21 -16.87
C PRO A 39 -13.26 14.76 -15.55
N TYR A 40 -13.05 13.51 -15.15
CA TYR A 40 -13.68 12.97 -13.94
C TYR A 40 -13.22 13.76 -12.71
N PRO A 41 -14.13 14.29 -11.88
CA PRO A 41 -13.77 15.25 -10.82
C PRO A 41 -13.06 14.58 -9.65
N PHE A 42 -13.42 13.33 -9.31
CA PHE A 42 -12.85 12.61 -8.17
C PHE A 42 -11.62 11.79 -8.59
N LYS A 43 -10.43 12.26 -8.20
CA LYS A 43 -9.14 11.71 -8.63
C LYS A 43 -8.56 10.63 -7.71
N GLN A 44 -9.13 10.46 -6.51
CA GLN A 44 -8.52 9.67 -5.43
C GLN A 44 -9.14 8.28 -5.26
N MET A 45 -9.82 7.78 -6.28
CA MET A 45 -10.42 6.45 -6.26
C MET A 45 -9.33 5.38 -6.44
N CYS A 46 -9.41 4.29 -5.67
CA CYS A 46 -8.54 3.13 -5.87
C CYS A 46 -8.97 2.28 -7.07
N ALA A 47 -8.10 1.39 -7.54
CA ALA A 47 -8.40 0.50 -8.67
C ALA A 47 -9.63 -0.40 -8.40
N GLY A 48 -9.88 -0.81 -7.15
CA GLY A 48 -11.06 -1.57 -6.77
C GLY A 48 -12.36 -0.77 -6.93
N GLY A 49 -12.36 0.50 -6.55
CA GLY A 49 -13.48 1.42 -6.78
C GLY A 49 -13.75 1.63 -8.27
N LEU A 50 -12.71 1.89 -9.07
CA LEU A 50 -12.81 2.01 -10.53
C LEU A 50 -13.37 0.74 -11.18
N SER A 51 -12.91 -0.43 -10.72
CA SER A 51 -13.40 -1.72 -11.20
C SER A 51 -14.88 -1.93 -10.90
N TYR A 52 -15.34 -1.50 -9.72
CA TYR A 52 -16.76 -1.52 -9.36
C TYR A 52 -17.58 -0.64 -10.32
N TYR A 53 -17.20 0.61 -10.51
CA TYR A 53 -17.93 1.51 -11.41
C TYR A 53 -17.94 1.00 -12.86
N PHE A 54 -16.81 0.48 -13.32
CA PHE A 54 -16.72 -0.12 -14.64
C PHE A 54 -17.65 -1.33 -14.79
N ALA A 55 -17.64 -2.25 -13.82
CA ALA A 55 -18.52 -3.42 -13.83
C ALA A 55 -20.00 -3.03 -13.72
N HIS A 56 -20.34 -2.12 -12.81
CA HIS A 56 -21.70 -1.58 -12.66
C HIS A 56 -22.22 -0.98 -13.98
N HIS A 57 -21.39 -0.21 -14.69
CA HIS A 57 -21.77 0.37 -15.98
C HIS A 57 -21.94 -0.69 -17.08
N LEU A 58 -21.11 -1.74 -17.09
CA LEU A 58 -21.29 -2.87 -18.00
C LEU A 58 -22.59 -3.61 -17.73
N LEU A 59 -22.95 -3.85 -16.47
CA LEU A 59 -24.23 -4.47 -16.10
C LEU A 59 -25.41 -3.65 -16.66
N GLN A 60 -25.35 -2.32 -16.56
CA GLN A 60 -26.37 -1.43 -17.14
C GLN A 60 -26.43 -1.52 -18.68
N ILE A 61 -25.26 -1.46 -19.36
CA ILE A 61 -25.20 -1.52 -20.84
C ILE A 61 -25.75 -2.84 -21.38
N PHE A 62 -25.46 -3.95 -20.69
CA PHE A 62 -25.91 -5.28 -21.08
C PHE A 62 -27.28 -5.66 -20.50
N GLU A 63 -27.94 -4.73 -19.81
CA GLU A 63 -29.27 -4.94 -19.17
C GLU A 63 -29.29 -6.15 -18.24
N ILE A 64 -28.15 -6.42 -17.57
CA ILE A 64 -28.02 -7.50 -16.60
C ILE A 64 -28.48 -6.99 -15.23
N THR A 65 -29.54 -7.59 -14.69
CA THR A 65 -30.01 -7.31 -13.35
C THR A 65 -29.64 -8.47 -12.43
N ASP A 66 -28.57 -8.31 -11.68
CA ASP A 66 -28.10 -9.26 -10.67
C ASP A 66 -27.68 -8.49 -9.40
N GLU A 67 -28.66 -8.33 -8.51
CA GLU A 67 -28.44 -7.60 -7.24
C GLU A 67 -27.43 -8.31 -6.34
N GLY A 68 -27.32 -9.63 -6.40
CA GLY A 68 -26.33 -10.39 -5.62
C GLY A 68 -24.91 -10.09 -6.06
N LEU A 69 -24.68 -10.11 -7.37
CA LEU A 69 -23.39 -9.74 -7.96
C LEU A 69 -23.04 -8.28 -7.65
N GLU A 70 -23.99 -7.36 -7.79
CA GLU A 70 -23.76 -5.94 -7.54
C GLU A 70 -23.37 -5.67 -6.08
N ARG A 71 -24.09 -6.26 -5.11
CA ARG A 71 -23.72 -6.20 -3.69
C ARG A 71 -22.35 -6.79 -3.40
N GLN A 72 -22.00 -7.90 -4.03
CA GLN A 72 -20.67 -8.51 -3.88
C GLN A 72 -19.57 -7.60 -4.42
N LEU A 73 -19.75 -7.04 -5.62
CA LEU A 73 -18.77 -6.10 -6.22
C LEU A 73 -18.58 -4.86 -5.35
N LEU A 74 -19.68 -4.30 -4.81
CA LEU A 74 -19.64 -3.17 -3.90
C LEU A 74 -18.91 -3.49 -2.59
N THR A 75 -19.12 -4.69 -2.03
CA THR A 75 -18.40 -5.15 -0.83
C THR A 75 -16.90 -5.20 -1.08
N PHE A 76 -16.46 -5.77 -2.20
CA PHE A 76 -15.05 -5.82 -2.56
C PHE A 76 -14.46 -4.44 -2.87
N ALA A 77 -15.23 -3.53 -3.48
CA ALA A 77 -14.80 -2.15 -3.69
C ALA A 77 -14.56 -1.42 -2.36
N GLY A 78 -15.45 -1.61 -1.38
CA GLY A 78 -15.27 -1.08 -0.02
C GLY A 78 -14.02 -1.63 0.67
N ILE A 79 -13.79 -2.96 0.60
CA ILE A 79 -12.59 -3.61 1.14
C ILE A 79 -11.33 -3.05 0.46
N ALA A 80 -11.31 -2.99 -0.87
CA ALA A 80 -10.17 -2.51 -1.64
C ALA A 80 -9.84 -1.06 -1.31
N THR A 81 -10.87 -0.19 -1.19
CA THR A 81 -10.70 1.22 -0.85
C THR A 81 -10.02 1.42 0.50
N VAL A 82 -10.41 0.63 1.52
CA VAL A 82 -9.75 0.66 2.83
C VAL A 82 -8.32 0.11 2.76
N CYS A 83 -8.12 -1.01 2.05
CA CYS A 83 -6.82 -1.67 1.95
C CYS A 83 -5.78 -0.87 1.17
N ASP A 84 -6.20 -0.04 0.24
CA ASP A 84 -5.34 0.83 -0.58
C ASP A 84 -4.94 2.12 0.15
N ILE A 85 -5.54 2.39 1.31
CA ILE A 85 -5.24 3.54 2.19
C ILE A 85 -5.47 4.88 1.46
N VAL A 86 -6.44 4.95 0.57
CA VAL A 86 -6.89 6.19 -0.04
C VAL A 86 -7.77 6.98 0.94
N ASP A 87 -7.79 8.31 0.78
CA ASP A 87 -8.61 9.18 1.64
C ASP A 87 -10.09 8.77 1.60
N LEU A 88 -10.68 8.55 2.78
CA LEU A 88 -12.10 8.19 2.91
C LEU A 88 -13.01 9.41 2.84
N LEU A 89 -12.87 10.16 1.74
CA LEU A 89 -13.66 11.35 1.41
C LEU A 89 -14.54 11.09 0.18
N GLY A 90 -15.58 11.88 -0.02
CA GLY A 90 -16.41 11.83 -1.22
C GLY A 90 -16.88 10.42 -1.57
N GLU A 91 -16.58 9.98 -2.80
CA GLU A 91 -17.01 8.68 -3.33
C GLU A 91 -16.35 7.50 -2.60
N ASN A 92 -15.09 7.62 -2.18
CA ASN A 92 -14.42 6.58 -1.39
C ASN A 92 -15.16 6.31 -0.09
N ARG A 93 -15.59 7.37 0.62
CA ARG A 93 -16.37 7.24 1.85
C ARG A 93 -17.70 6.52 1.59
N ALA A 94 -18.40 6.89 0.51
CA ALA A 94 -19.65 6.25 0.13
C ALA A 94 -19.45 4.75 -0.18
N LEU A 95 -18.44 4.39 -1.00
CA LEU A 95 -18.12 3.00 -1.31
C LEU A 95 -17.82 2.17 -0.06
N VAL A 96 -17.05 2.74 0.89
CA VAL A 96 -16.73 2.04 2.14
C VAL A 96 -17.97 1.87 3.02
N GLN A 97 -18.77 2.90 3.20
CA GLN A 97 -20.00 2.82 4.01
C GLN A 97 -20.99 1.79 3.45
N MET A 98 -21.22 1.81 2.13
CA MET A 98 -22.11 0.88 1.47
C MET A 98 -21.55 -0.54 1.48
N GLY A 99 -20.26 -0.72 1.20
CA GLY A 99 -19.60 -2.02 1.25
C GLY A 99 -19.60 -2.66 2.64
N LEU A 100 -19.36 -1.86 3.70
CA LEU A 100 -19.44 -2.32 5.08
C LEU A 100 -20.87 -2.74 5.48
N ALA A 101 -21.91 -2.05 4.99
CA ALA A 101 -23.30 -2.43 5.25
C ALA A 101 -23.66 -3.81 4.67
N GLU A 102 -22.97 -4.23 3.60
CA GLU A 102 -23.22 -5.50 2.91
C GLU A 102 -22.28 -6.63 3.35
N ILE A 103 -21.11 -6.32 3.94
CA ILE A 103 -20.06 -7.34 4.26
C ILE A 103 -20.58 -8.43 5.21
N GLY A 104 -21.40 -8.08 6.18
CA GLY A 104 -22.00 -9.04 7.13
C GLY A 104 -23.06 -9.95 6.52
N LYS A 105 -23.52 -9.64 5.30
CA LYS A 105 -24.55 -10.40 4.55
C LYS A 105 -23.92 -11.09 3.32
N THR A 106 -22.59 -11.08 3.22
CA THR A 106 -21.92 -11.58 2.02
C THR A 106 -22.25 -13.04 1.73
N GLU A 107 -22.65 -13.31 0.50
CA GLU A 107 -22.86 -14.66 -0.02
C GLU A 107 -21.56 -15.25 -0.58
N ASN A 108 -20.50 -14.45 -0.68
CA ASN A 108 -19.20 -14.93 -1.10
C ASN A 108 -18.60 -15.86 -0.05
N ILE A 109 -18.51 -17.15 -0.40
CA ILE A 109 -18.04 -18.19 0.50
C ILE A 109 -16.63 -17.88 1.02
N GLY A 110 -15.72 -17.45 0.13
CA GLY A 110 -14.34 -17.15 0.49
C GLY A 110 -14.22 -16.00 1.50
N LEU A 111 -14.98 -14.92 1.29
CA LEU A 111 -14.95 -13.78 2.21
C LEU A 111 -15.56 -14.14 3.57
N ARG A 112 -16.70 -14.83 3.57
CA ARG A 112 -17.34 -15.30 4.81
C ARG A 112 -16.40 -16.17 5.64
N VAL A 113 -15.78 -17.17 5.00
CA VAL A 113 -14.85 -18.09 5.67
C VAL A 113 -13.58 -17.37 6.12
N LEU A 114 -13.07 -16.39 5.36
CA LEU A 114 -11.92 -15.57 5.82
C LEU A 114 -12.26 -14.77 7.09
N ILE A 115 -13.46 -14.19 7.16
CA ILE A 115 -13.93 -13.47 8.34
C ILE A 115 -14.00 -14.42 9.56
N GLU A 116 -14.51 -15.65 9.36
CA GLU A 116 -14.58 -16.68 10.40
C GLU A 116 -13.19 -17.09 10.89
N GLU A 117 -12.28 -17.47 9.99
CA GLU A 117 -10.92 -17.93 10.33
C GLU A 117 -10.05 -16.79 10.91
N ALA A 118 -10.38 -15.54 10.62
CA ALA A 118 -9.76 -14.36 11.24
C ALA A 118 -10.32 -14.04 12.64
N GLY A 119 -11.28 -14.83 13.17
CA GLY A 119 -11.87 -14.65 14.50
C GLY A 119 -12.83 -13.46 14.60
N LEU A 120 -13.54 -13.16 13.54
CA LEU A 120 -14.42 -12.00 13.47
C LEU A 120 -15.92 -12.37 13.33
N SER A 121 -16.31 -13.64 13.51
CA SER A 121 -17.67 -14.16 13.28
C SER A 121 -18.76 -13.39 14.04
N ASP A 122 -18.47 -12.99 15.28
CA ASP A 122 -19.44 -12.35 16.18
C ASP A 122 -19.28 -10.83 16.25
N LYS A 123 -18.53 -10.25 15.31
CA LYS A 123 -18.22 -8.80 15.30
C LYS A 123 -18.90 -8.09 14.14
N ALA A 124 -19.39 -6.90 14.40
CA ALA A 124 -19.70 -5.97 13.34
C ALA A 124 -18.39 -5.53 12.67
N ILE A 125 -18.25 -5.85 11.38
CA ILE A 125 -17.05 -5.51 10.63
C ILE A 125 -17.02 -4.00 10.38
N SER A 126 -15.91 -3.38 10.76
CA SER A 126 -15.63 -1.97 10.51
C SER A 126 -14.39 -1.82 9.61
N GLU A 127 -14.11 -0.58 9.20
CA GLU A 127 -12.89 -0.22 8.47
C GLU A 127 -11.62 -0.66 9.19
N TYR A 128 -11.61 -0.64 10.54
CA TYR A 128 -10.51 -1.18 11.34
C TYR A 128 -10.27 -2.67 11.07
N HIS A 129 -11.34 -3.48 11.08
CA HIS A 129 -11.22 -4.91 10.82
C HIS A 129 -10.73 -5.19 9.40
N ILE A 130 -11.16 -4.37 8.43
CA ILE A 130 -10.67 -4.49 7.05
C ILE A 130 -9.19 -4.08 6.98
N GLY A 131 -8.83 -2.91 7.48
CA GLY A 131 -7.47 -2.36 7.33
C GLY A 131 -6.40 -3.12 8.12
N PHE A 132 -6.75 -3.66 9.30
CA PHE A 132 -5.77 -4.25 10.23
C PHE A 132 -5.85 -5.78 10.38
N ILE A 133 -6.92 -6.43 9.90
CA ILE A 133 -7.10 -7.87 10.04
C ILE A 133 -7.32 -8.54 8.68
N ILE A 134 -8.41 -8.23 7.96
CA ILE A 134 -8.79 -8.89 6.71
C ILE A 134 -7.82 -8.53 5.58
N GLY A 135 -7.59 -7.25 5.34
CA GLY A 135 -6.69 -6.75 4.30
C GLY A 135 -5.25 -7.27 4.46
N PRO A 136 -4.66 -7.22 5.66
CA PRO A 136 -3.35 -7.83 5.90
C PRO A 136 -3.26 -9.33 5.58
N CYS A 137 -4.33 -10.13 5.80
CA CYS A 137 -4.37 -11.54 5.40
C CYS A 137 -4.33 -11.67 3.86
N ILE A 138 -5.12 -10.85 3.15
CA ILE A 138 -5.11 -10.82 1.69
C ILE A 138 -3.73 -10.39 1.16
N ASN A 139 -3.19 -9.30 1.68
CA ASN A 139 -1.93 -8.72 1.23
C ASN A 139 -0.70 -9.61 1.53
N ALA A 140 -0.77 -10.47 2.58
CA ALA A 140 0.31 -11.37 2.92
C ALA A 140 0.60 -12.38 1.81
N THR A 141 -0.40 -12.80 1.04
CA THR A 141 -0.23 -13.72 -0.09
C THR A 141 0.70 -13.14 -1.16
N GLY A 142 0.50 -11.89 -1.55
CA GLY A 142 1.33 -11.21 -2.56
C GLY A 142 2.74 -10.85 -2.04
N ARG A 143 2.98 -10.96 -0.74
CA ARG A 143 4.30 -10.71 -0.14
C ARG A 143 5.14 -11.96 0.01
N LEU A 144 4.55 -13.04 0.49
CA LEU A 144 5.27 -14.28 0.84
C LEU A 144 5.10 -15.39 -0.19
N GLU A 145 4.03 -15.36 -0.98
CA GLU A 145 3.74 -16.36 -2.02
C GLU A 145 3.23 -15.71 -3.30
N SER A 146 1.92 -15.82 -3.56
CA SER A 146 1.27 -15.27 -4.75
C SER A 146 -0.11 -14.73 -4.43
N GLY A 147 -0.41 -13.51 -4.89
CA GLY A 147 -1.74 -12.90 -4.80
C GLY A 147 -2.85 -13.73 -5.45
N ARG A 148 -2.50 -14.69 -6.32
CA ARG A 148 -3.44 -15.63 -6.93
C ARG A 148 -4.22 -16.44 -5.88
N LEU A 149 -3.61 -16.79 -4.76
CA LEU A 149 -4.25 -17.54 -3.69
C LEU A 149 -5.47 -16.81 -3.11
N ALA A 150 -5.39 -15.49 -2.94
CA ALA A 150 -6.52 -14.68 -2.49
C ALA A 150 -7.63 -14.62 -3.56
N VAL A 151 -7.27 -14.50 -4.83
CA VAL A 151 -8.26 -14.54 -5.94
C VAL A 151 -8.98 -15.89 -5.98
N GLU A 152 -8.25 -16.99 -5.87
CA GLU A 152 -8.84 -18.33 -5.81
C GLU A 152 -9.77 -18.52 -4.61
N LEU A 153 -9.42 -17.96 -3.45
CA LEU A 153 -10.29 -17.98 -2.26
C LEU A 153 -11.63 -17.30 -2.56
N PHE A 154 -11.62 -16.12 -3.17
CA PHE A 154 -12.85 -15.37 -3.43
C PHE A 154 -13.66 -15.89 -4.63
N CYS A 155 -13.06 -16.71 -5.50
CA CYS A 155 -13.72 -17.31 -6.64
C CYS A 155 -14.27 -18.73 -6.39
N THR A 156 -13.81 -19.44 -5.36
CA THR A 156 -14.24 -20.80 -5.10
C THR A 156 -15.70 -20.86 -4.64
N GLN A 157 -16.40 -21.90 -5.10
CA GLN A 157 -17.75 -22.26 -4.67
C GLN A 157 -17.76 -23.44 -3.67
N ASN A 158 -16.57 -23.94 -3.31
CA ASN A 158 -16.41 -25.07 -2.40
C ASN A 158 -15.98 -24.57 -1.02
N GLU A 159 -16.85 -24.77 -0.01
CA GLU A 159 -16.60 -24.29 1.35
C GLU A 159 -15.37 -24.95 1.99
N LYS A 160 -15.10 -26.23 1.73
CA LYS A 160 -13.91 -26.91 2.26
C LYS A 160 -12.64 -26.29 1.71
N GLU A 161 -12.59 -26.08 0.40
CA GLU A 161 -11.47 -25.41 -0.26
C GLU A 161 -11.30 -23.97 0.23
N ALA A 162 -12.40 -23.21 0.37
CA ALA A 162 -12.37 -21.87 0.92
C ALA A 162 -11.74 -21.84 2.33
N ARG A 163 -12.13 -22.79 3.19
CA ARG A 163 -11.61 -22.88 4.56
C ARG A 163 -10.12 -23.21 4.60
N GLU A 164 -9.66 -24.13 3.75
CA GLU A 164 -8.24 -24.45 3.62
C GLU A 164 -7.43 -23.23 3.18
N LYS A 165 -7.90 -22.50 2.14
CA LYS A 165 -7.26 -21.29 1.66
C LYS A 165 -7.30 -20.15 2.69
N ALA A 166 -8.42 -19.91 3.34
CA ALA A 166 -8.55 -18.85 4.34
C ALA A 166 -7.61 -19.06 5.53
N ARG A 167 -7.50 -20.30 6.05
CA ARG A 167 -6.51 -20.65 7.08
C ARG A 167 -5.09 -20.38 6.63
N HIS A 168 -4.79 -20.70 5.38
CA HIS A 168 -3.47 -20.43 4.83
C HIS A 168 -3.19 -18.92 4.75
N LEU A 169 -4.15 -18.08 4.34
CA LEU A 169 -4.01 -16.62 4.37
C LEU A 169 -3.75 -16.08 5.78
N VAL A 170 -4.48 -16.58 6.77
CA VAL A 170 -4.30 -16.18 8.17
C VAL A 170 -2.92 -16.59 8.69
N MET A 171 -2.45 -17.79 8.33
CA MET A 171 -1.12 -18.28 8.68
C MET A 171 -0.01 -17.44 8.03
N LEU A 172 -0.10 -17.16 6.73
CA LEU A 172 0.85 -16.29 6.03
C LEU A 172 0.92 -14.87 6.65
N ASN A 173 -0.22 -14.34 7.08
CA ASN A 173 -0.22 -13.05 7.76
C ASN A 173 0.46 -13.11 9.15
N ALA A 174 0.29 -14.21 9.89
CA ALA A 174 0.99 -14.42 11.16
C ALA A 174 2.51 -14.52 10.94
N GLU A 175 2.94 -15.30 9.96
CA GLU A 175 4.35 -15.42 9.54
C GLU A 175 4.93 -14.06 9.11
N ARG A 176 4.23 -13.32 8.25
CA ARG A 176 4.65 -11.97 7.85
C ARG A 176 4.82 -11.04 9.06
N LYS A 177 3.90 -11.10 10.05
CA LYS A 177 4.01 -10.30 11.27
C LYS A 177 5.26 -10.65 12.05
N GLN A 178 5.50 -11.93 12.27
CA GLN A 178 6.69 -12.41 12.98
C GLN A 178 7.97 -11.99 12.28
N LEU A 179 8.11 -12.25 10.98
CA LEU A 179 9.27 -11.83 10.18
C LEU A 179 9.48 -10.30 10.24
N THR A 180 8.39 -9.52 10.23
CA THR A 180 8.48 -8.06 10.34
C THR A 180 8.93 -7.60 11.73
N GLU A 181 8.51 -8.26 12.79
CA GLU A 181 8.91 -7.96 14.17
C GLU A 181 10.39 -8.27 14.38
N GLU A 182 10.83 -9.46 14.00
CA GLU A 182 12.23 -9.88 14.09
C GLU A 182 13.16 -8.97 13.26
N ALA A 183 12.76 -8.64 12.05
CA ALA A 183 13.53 -7.74 11.18
C ALA A 183 13.59 -6.30 11.72
N ALA A 184 12.50 -5.80 12.31
CA ALA A 184 12.47 -4.47 12.90
C ALA A 184 13.34 -4.40 14.18
N GLU A 185 13.35 -5.47 14.99
CA GLU A 185 14.22 -5.56 16.16
C GLU A 185 15.71 -5.59 15.75
N ARG A 186 16.08 -6.41 14.76
CA ARG A 186 17.46 -6.42 14.24
C ARG A 186 17.89 -5.06 13.69
N ALA A 187 17.03 -4.41 12.91
CA ALA A 187 17.29 -3.08 12.37
C ALA A 187 17.48 -2.03 13.49
N ASP A 188 16.67 -2.13 14.55
CA ASP A 188 16.76 -1.27 15.72
C ASP A 188 18.08 -1.45 16.49
N ILE A 189 18.47 -2.70 16.75
CA ILE A 189 19.74 -3.03 17.41
C ILE A 189 20.92 -2.50 16.57
N ALA A 190 20.90 -2.74 15.27
CA ALA A 190 21.96 -2.25 14.36
C ALA A 190 22.10 -0.73 14.38
N LEU A 191 20.98 0.00 14.53
CA LEU A 191 20.99 1.46 14.68
C LEU A 191 21.58 1.90 16.03
N GLN A 192 21.25 1.19 17.12
CA GLN A 192 21.69 1.56 18.47
C GLN A 192 23.18 1.24 18.71
N GLU A 193 23.67 0.15 18.12
CA GLU A 193 25.07 -0.27 18.25
C GLU A 193 26.00 0.43 17.24
N GLY A 194 25.46 0.96 16.15
CA GLY A 194 26.20 1.65 15.11
C GLY A 194 26.25 3.17 15.27
N ASP A 195 26.75 3.82 14.24
CA ASP A 195 26.82 5.29 14.14
C ASP A 195 25.65 5.92 13.37
N ALA A 196 24.76 5.08 12.81
CA ALA A 196 23.72 5.53 11.91
C ALA A 196 22.63 6.37 12.58
N LEU A 197 22.49 6.32 13.90
CA LEU A 197 21.58 7.23 14.63
C LEU A 197 22.00 8.70 14.62
N GLN A 198 23.23 9.01 14.22
CA GLN A 198 23.69 10.39 14.04
C GLN A 198 23.24 10.95 12.67
N ASP A 199 22.85 10.08 11.75
CA ASP A 199 22.41 10.43 10.41
C ASP A 199 21.01 11.06 10.43
N ARG A 200 20.77 11.99 9.52
CA ARG A 200 19.42 12.57 9.28
C ARG A 200 18.57 11.67 8.40
N VAL A 201 19.19 10.90 7.51
CA VAL A 201 18.57 9.90 6.67
C VAL A 201 19.15 8.53 7.05
N LEU A 202 18.32 7.66 7.60
CA LEU A 202 18.73 6.34 8.04
C LEU A 202 18.84 5.40 6.83
N VAL A 203 20.02 4.87 6.55
CA VAL A 203 20.25 3.86 5.52
C VAL A 203 20.77 2.60 6.20
N LEU A 204 19.97 1.54 6.13
CA LEU A 204 20.23 0.25 6.76
C LEU A 204 20.39 -0.83 5.70
N TYR A 205 21.29 -1.77 5.93
CA TYR A 205 21.46 -2.95 5.11
C TYR A 205 21.41 -4.22 5.95
N ASP A 206 20.50 -5.12 5.60
CA ASP A 206 20.41 -6.47 6.15
C ASP A 206 20.04 -7.42 5.02
N ALA A 207 21.01 -8.24 4.59
CA ALA A 207 20.85 -9.16 3.45
C ALA A 207 19.81 -10.27 3.72
N GLU A 208 19.49 -10.56 4.99
CA GLU A 208 18.60 -11.65 5.39
C GLU A 208 17.12 -11.23 5.45
N ILE A 209 16.85 -9.93 5.43
CA ILE A 209 15.45 -9.45 5.43
C ILE A 209 14.81 -9.74 4.08
N HIS A 210 13.65 -10.40 4.09
CA HIS A 210 12.90 -10.64 2.87
C HIS A 210 12.44 -9.32 2.23
N GLU A 211 12.68 -9.15 0.92
CA GLU A 211 12.43 -7.89 0.20
C GLU A 211 10.98 -7.37 0.36
N SER A 212 10.00 -8.27 0.42
CA SER A 212 8.57 -7.92 0.51
C SER A 212 8.16 -7.23 1.81
N ILE A 213 8.94 -7.39 2.90
CA ILE A 213 8.70 -6.74 4.18
C ILE A 213 9.59 -5.53 4.43
N ALA A 214 10.61 -5.30 3.60
CA ALA A 214 11.56 -4.19 3.76
C ALA A 214 10.86 -2.84 3.93
N GLY A 215 9.82 -2.58 3.13
CA GLY A 215 9.05 -1.34 3.22
C GLY A 215 8.22 -1.20 4.50
N ILE A 216 7.81 -2.31 5.11
CA ILE A 216 7.09 -2.29 6.40
C ILE A 216 8.07 -2.00 7.53
N VAL A 217 9.24 -2.65 7.50
CA VAL A 217 10.30 -2.42 8.48
C VAL A 217 10.82 -0.99 8.39
N ALA A 218 11.09 -0.49 7.18
CA ALA A 218 11.48 0.91 6.97
C ALA A 218 10.45 1.89 7.55
N GLY A 219 9.15 1.59 7.40
CA GLY A 219 8.07 2.37 7.99
C GLY A 219 8.14 2.38 9.52
N ARG A 220 8.31 1.22 10.16
CA ARG A 220 8.42 1.11 11.63
C ARG A 220 9.62 1.87 12.20
N ILE A 221 10.78 1.76 11.54
CA ILE A 221 11.99 2.50 11.93
C ILE A 221 11.78 4.00 11.75
N LYS A 222 11.22 4.41 10.60
CA LYS A 222 10.84 5.82 10.34
C LYS A 222 9.91 6.36 11.42
N ASP A 223 8.88 5.61 11.82
CA ASP A 223 7.93 6.04 12.86
C ASP A 223 8.59 6.14 14.23
N LYS A 224 9.48 5.19 14.57
CA LYS A 224 10.18 5.17 15.86
C LYS A 224 11.16 6.33 16.02
N TYR A 225 11.94 6.62 14.99
CA TYR A 225 13.01 7.63 15.04
C TYR A 225 12.62 8.96 14.40
N TYR A 226 11.48 9.00 13.74
CA TYR A 226 10.97 10.12 12.95
C TYR A 226 12.03 10.70 11.99
N ARG A 227 12.61 9.81 11.17
CA ARG A 227 13.62 10.15 10.16
C ARG A 227 13.34 9.41 8.87
N PRO A 228 13.64 10.00 7.69
CA PRO A 228 13.61 9.26 6.44
C PRO A 228 14.45 8.00 6.59
N THR A 229 13.90 6.86 6.21
CA THR A 229 14.55 5.55 6.40
C THR A 229 14.51 4.75 5.12
N ILE A 230 15.66 4.24 4.71
CA ILE A 230 15.81 3.30 3.61
C ILE A 230 16.35 2.00 4.18
N LEU A 231 15.59 0.93 4.04
CA LEU A 231 16.03 -0.42 4.37
C LEU A 231 16.38 -1.16 3.07
N ILE A 232 17.58 -1.65 3.00
CA ILE A 232 18.16 -2.35 1.84
C ILE A 232 18.34 -3.81 2.21
N THR A 233 17.97 -4.71 1.32
CA THR A 233 18.06 -6.16 1.48
C THR A 233 18.90 -6.77 0.37
N GLY A 234 19.38 -7.99 0.57
CA GLY A 234 20.04 -8.74 -0.49
C GLY A 234 19.08 -9.14 -1.61
N SER A 235 19.57 -9.23 -2.84
CA SER A 235 18.86 -9.81 -3.97
C SER A 235 19.84 -10.55 -4.90
N GLU A 236 19.32 -11.37 -5.82
CA GLU A 236 20.15 -12.14 -6.76
C GLU A 236 21.10 -11.25 -7.59
N ASP A 237 20.63 -10.05 -7.97
CA ASP A 237 21.35 -9.12 -8.84
C ASP A 237 21.93 -7.90 -8.05
N GLY A 238 22.27 -8.07 -6.77
CA GLY A 238 22.81 -6.99 -5.93
C GLY A 238 21.97 -6.74 -4.68
N ALA A 239 21.41 -5.54 -4.54
CA ALA A 239 20.58 -5.18 -3.40
C ALA A 239 19.31 -4.43 -3.83
N LYS A 240 18.23 -4.64 -3.09
CA LYS A 240 16.96 -3.93 -3.25
C LYS A 240 16.65 -3.16 -1.98
N GLY A 241 16.07 -1.97 -2.10
CA GLY A 241 15.71 -1.15 -0.96
C GLY A 241 14.29 -0.61 -1.05
N SER A 242 13.73 -0.39 0.12
CA SER A 242 12.46 0.33 0.29
C SER A 242 12.68 1.49 1.24
N GLY A 243 12.33 2.69 0.78
CA GLY A 243 12.39 3.91 1.57
C GLY A 243 11.03 4.38 2.05
N ARG A 244 11.02 4.98 3.23
CA ARG A 244 9.88 5.69 3.80
C ARG A 244 10.35 7.04 4.33
N SER A 245 9.59 8.08 4.07
CA SER A 245 9.97 9.46 4.42
C SER A 245 9.07 10.06 5.49
N ILE A 246 9.50 11.21 5.98
CA ILE A 246 8.73 12.09 6.84
C ILE A 246 8.37 13.37 6.08
N GLU A 247 7.45 14.15 6.63
CA GLU A 247 7.11 15.46 6.10
C GLU A 247 8.35 16.37 6.04
N GLY A 248 8.50 17.10 4.96
CA GLY A 248 9.65 17.98 4.74
C GLY A 248 10.85 17.36 4.01
N TYR A 249 10.83 16.03 3.75
CA TYR A 249 11.88 15.38 2.96
C TYR A 249 11.30 14.63 1.75
N HIS A 250 11.59 15.13 0.55
CA HIS A 250 11.12 14.53 -0.70
C HIS A 250 12.04 13.39 -1.15
N LEU A 251 11.71 12.16 -0.73
CA LEU A 251 12.56 10.99 -0.93
C LEU A 251 12.90 10.73 -2.39
N PHE A 252 11.91 10.84 -3.30
CA PHE A 252 12.17 10.59 -4.72
C PHE A 252 13.16 11.60 -5.31
N GLU A 253 13.05 12.89 -4.98
CA GLU A 253 14.00 13.92 -5.46
C GLU A 253 15.42 13.69 -4.93
N ALA A 254 15.54 13.30 -3.66
CA ALA A 254 16.83 12.94 -3.07
C ALA A 254 17.47 11.76 -3.80
N LEU A 255 16.71 10.70 -4.09
CA LEU A 255 17.20 9.56 -4.88
C LEU A 255 17.50 9.94 -6.33
N PHE A 256 16.70 10.83 -6.92
CA PHE A 256 16.92 11.28 -8.30
C PHE A 256 18.23 12.07 -8.45
N ALA A 257 18.64 12.82 -7.43
CA ALA A 257 19.95 13.50 -7.41
C ALA A 257 21.11 12.51 -7.50
N ASP A 258 20.96 11.33 -6.89
CA ASP A 258 21.95 10.25 -6.83
C ASP A 258 21.65 9.08 -7.80
N ARG A 259 20.89 9.33 -8.86
CA ARG A 259 20.43 8.29 -9.81
C ARG A 259 21.53 7.44 -10.44
N ASP A 260 22.75 7.92 -10.47
CA ASP A 260 23.93 7.21 -10.95
C ASP A 260 24.31 5.98 -10.11
N LEU A 261 23.82 5.90 -8.86
CA LEU A 261 24.08 4.78 -7.96
C LEU A 261 23.12 3.59 -8.19
N PHE A 262 21.99 3.81 -8.87
CA PHE A 262 20.91 2.83 -8.97
C PHE A 262 20.88 2.13 -10.32
N THR A 263 20.53 0.86 -10.33
CA THR A 263 20.11 0.13 -11.52
C THR A 263 18.63 0.39 -11.85
N ARG A 264 17.80 0.55 -10.80
CA ARG A 264 16.38 0.94 -10.88
C ARG A 264 16.01 1.73 -9.65
N PHE A 265 15.14 2.71 -9.80
CA PHE A 265 14.48 3.37 -8.68
C PHE A 265 13.18 4.01 -9.16
N GLY A 266 12.26 4.24 -8.21
CA GLY A 266 10.99 4.91 -8.46
C GLY A 266 10.25 5.14 -7.16
N GLY A 267 9.26 6.01 -7.19
CA GLY A 267 8.46 6.32 -6.00
C GLY A 267 7.90 7.73 -6.02
N HIS A 268 7.60 8.21 -4.84
CA HIS A 268 6.99 9.52 -4.56
C HIS A 268 7.71 10.18 -3.37
N ALA A 269 7.22 11.35 -2.96
CA ALA A 269 7.81 12.09 -1.84
C ALA A 269 7.97 11.24 -0.57
N MET A 270 6.96 10.41 -0.23
CA MET A 270 6.89 9.69 1.04
C MET A 270 7.37 8.24 0.99
N ALA A 271 7.50 7.65 -0.19
CA ALA A 271 7.92 6.26 -0.35
C ALA A 271 8.65 6.04 -1.68
N ALA A 272 9.69 5.22 -1.65
CA ALA A 272 10.43 4.85 -2.86
C ALA A 272 10.94 3.41 -2.79
N GLY A 273 11.07 2.79 -3.95
CA GLY A 273 11.77 1.53 -4.16
C GLY A 273 13.03 1.76 -4.98
N LEU A 274 14.07 0.99 -4.72
CA LEU A 274 15.35 1.11 -5.42
C LEU A 274 16.05 -0.23 -5.56
N SER A 275 16.95 -0.34 -6.54
CA SER A 275 17.89 -1.44 -6.71
C SER A 275 19.27 -0.86 -7.02
N LEU A 276 20.31 -1.39 -6.39
CA LEU A 276 21.67 -0.90 -6.55
C LEU A 276 22.70 -2.02 -6.30
N PRO A 277 23.93 -1.86 -6.81
CA PRO A 277 25.07 -2.68 -6.39
C PRO A 277 25.35 -2.49 -4.89
N VAL A 278 25.70 -3.58 -4.18
CA VAL A 278 25.96 -3.55 -2.73
C VAL A 278 27.06 -2.56 -2.36
N GLU A 279 28.10 -2.45 -3.18
CA GLU A 279 29.21 -1.52 -3.02
C GLU A 279 28.80 -0.04 -3.03
N ASN A 280 27.64 0.29 -3.60
CA ASN A 280 27.13 1.65 -3.64
C ASN A 280 26.39 2.06 -2.35
N ILE A 281 26.05 1.12 -1.45
CA ILE A 281 25.30 1.41 -0.21
C ILE A 281 26.00 2.45 0.68
N PRO A 282 27.31 2.35 0.97
CA PRO A 282 27.99 3.37 1.78
C PRO A 282 28.02 4.75 1.10
N VAL A 283 28.13 4.78 -0.22
CA VAL A 283 28.11 6.02 -0.98
C VAL A 283 26.73 6.68 -0.92
N LEU A 284 25.68 5.88 -1.08
CA LEU A 284 24.29 6.34 -0.95
C LEU A 284 24.03 6.95 0.43
N ARG A 285 24.38 6.24 1.52
CA ARG A 285 24.23 6.75 2.90
C ARG A 285 24.91 8.12 3.06
N ARG A 286 26.16 8.24 2.61
CA ARG A 286 26.92 9.48 2.70
C ARG A 286 26.25 10.61 1.91
N ARG A 287 25.94 10.39 0.62
CA ARG A 287 25.38 11.45 -0.24
C ARG A 287 24.01 11.92 0.23
N LEU A 288 23.12 11.02 0.63
CA LEU A 288 21.81 11.38 1.17
C LEU A 288 21.91 12.24 2.43
N ASN A 289 22.90 11.97 3.30
CA ASN A 289 23.11 12.74 4.51
C ASN A 289 23.79 14.09 4.24
N GLU A 290 24.78 14.14 3.33
CA GLU A 290 25.41 15.40 2.87
C GLU A 290 24.39 16.32 2.18
N GLY A 291 23.46 15.76 1.38
CA GLY A 291 22.41 16.51 0.69
C GLY A 291 21.16 16.80 1.54
N CYS A 292 21.07 16.27 2.75
CA CYS A 292 19.89 16.42 3.58
C CYS A 292 19.80 17.83 4.21
N THR A 293 18.71 18.52 3.89
CA THR A 293 18.42 19.88 4.39
C THR A 293 17.45 19.91 5.57
N LEU A 294 17.01 18.74 6.08
CA LEU A 294 16.14 18.68 7.26
C LEU A 294 16.79 19.37 8.46
N THR A 295 16.02 20.21 9.15
CA THR A 295 16.42 20.77 10.43
C THR A 295 16.06 19.82 11.59
N GLU A 296 16.64 20.03 12.76
CA GLU A 296 16.27 19.24 13.95
C GLU A 296 14.79 19.38 14.32
N GLU A 297 14.22 20.56 14.13
CA GLU A 297 12.79 20.82 14.36
C GLU A 297 11.89 20.01 13.43
N GLN A 298 12.28 19.84 12.16
CA GLN A 298 11.54 19.03 11.19
C GLN A 298 11.63 17.52 11.47
N MET A 299 12.58 17.10 12.30
CA MET A 299 12.73 15.72 12.77
C MET A 299 12.03 15.45 14.10
N ILE A 300 11.18 16.37 14.55
CA ILE A 300 10.32 16.20 15.73
C ILE A 300 8.90 15.87 15.22
N PRO A 301 8.28 14.75 15.69
CA PRO A 301 6.91 14.41 15.31
C PRO A 301 5.93 15.52 15.68
N ILE A 302 5.10 15.92 14.72
CA ILE A 302 4.05 16.93 14.95
C ILE A 302 2.74 16.21 15.24
N LEU A 303 2.17 16.45 16.42
CA LEU A 303 0.81 16.04 16.74
C LEU A 303 -0.14 17.14 16.25
N ARG A 304 -0.91 16.83 15.21
CA ARG A 304 -1.95 17.73 14.72
C ARG A 304 -3.24 17.45 15.45
N LEU A 305 -3.80 18.48 16.08
CA LEU A 305 -5.12 18.43 16.72
C LEU A 305 -6.12 19.08 15.77
N GLU A 306 -7.19 18.38 15.48
CA GLU A 306 -8.19 18.85 14.52
C GLU A 306 -9.12 19.88 15.14
N ASP A 307 -9.49 19.69 16.43
CA ASP A 307 -10.34 20.63 17.15
C ASP A 307 -10.14 20.52 18.66
N ALA A 308 -10.63 21.52 19.38
CA ALA A 308 -10.70 21.53 20.83
C ALA A 308 -12.17 21.43 21.26
N LEU A 309 -12.56 20.31 21.85
CA LEU A 309 -13.91 20.07 22.36
C LEU A 309 -13.93 20.20 23.87
N SER A 310 -14.95 20.87 24.40
CA SER A 310 -15.23 20.82 25.85
C SER A 310 -15.88 19.48 26.21
N PHE A 311 -15.73 19.03 27.44
CA PHE A 311 -16.39 17.80 27.92
C PHE A 311 -17.93 17.83 27.77
N ALA A 312 -18.54 19.01 27.69
CA ALA A 312 -19.96 19.19 27.51
C ALA A 312 -20.43 18.98 26.04
N GLU A 313 -19.50 18.93 25.10
CA GLU A 313 -19.75 18.76 23.66
C GLU A 313 -19.49 17.30 23.18
N ILE A 314 -19.14 16.41 24.11
CA ILE A 314 -18.94 14.99 23.84
C ILE A 314 -20.27 14.28 24.13
N ASP A 315 -20.97 13.81 23.06
CA ASP A 315 -22.18 12.99 23.12
C ASP A 315 -21.90 11.52 23.40
#